data_50605f8cfd747d3882ac6bd7bd863b4b
#
_entry.id   50605f8cfd747d3882ac6bd7bd863b4b
#
_cell.length_a   1.000
_cell.length_b   1.000
_cell.length_c   1.000
_cell.angle_alpha   90.00
_cell.angle_beta   90.00
_cell.angle_gamma   90.00
#
_symmetry.space_group_name_H-M   'P 1'
#
loop_
_entity.id
_entity.type
_entity.pdbx_description
1 polymer ?
#
loop_
_entity_poly.entity_id
_entity_poly.type
_entity_poly.pdbx_seq_one_letter_code
_entity_poly.pdbx_strand_id
1 'polypeptide(L)'
;MSILAYQPLNLYTNYRDAAEAYPDVPIIHDEILPAFPELGYRSTYHSSHEIILKRAYQLAHLGVQAGDKIIIYKSSKFDTYLLATAAAYLGAVPAMISYHFPASTIEVFVDRLEDPYILFDEETENRVAAVKNSSPNKQIAVRNLLLQPAEPVGQTELPHDQISYMTHTSGTTGIPK
;
A
#
# COMPACT_ATOMS: atom_id res chain seq x y z
N MET A 1 -4.02 -5.42 -37.91
CA MET A 1 -4.38 -4.55 -36.81
C MET A 1 -4.29 -5.39 -35.51
N SER A 2 -3.19 -5.29 -34.76
CA SER A 2 -3.06 -6.02 -33.49
C SER A 2 -4.07 -5.39 -32.54
N ILE A 3 -5.02 -6.16 -32.06
CA ILE A 3 -5.86 -5.78 -30.93
C ILE A 3 -4.88 -5.70 -29.76
N LEU A 4 -4.60 -4.48 -29.30
CA LEU A 4 -3.86 -4.30 -28.05
C LEU A 4 -4.59 -5.10 -26.98
N ALA A 5 -3.96 -6.18 -26.52
CA ALA A 5 -4.53 -6.97 -25.43
C ALA A 5 -4.76 -6.02 -24.25
N TYR A 6 -5.99 -5.93 -23.77
CA TYR A 6 -6.34 -5.16 -22.59
C TYR A 6 -5.51 -5.68 -21.42
N GLN A 7 -4.64 -4.82 -20.89
CA GLN A 7 -3.93 -5.12 -19.65
C GLN A 7 -4.65 -4.37 -18.51
N PRO A 8 -5.09 -5.08 -17.48
CA PRO A 8 -5.73 -4.43 -16.35
C PRO A 8 -4.76 -3.50 -15.65
N LEU A 9 -5.29 -2.41 -15.11
CA LEU A 9 -4.51 -1.47 -14.30
C LEU A 9 -3.96 -2.16 -13.06
N ASN A 10 -2.64 -2.20 -12.92
CA ASN A 10 -1.95 -2.67 -11.73
C ASN A 10 -0.98 -1.59 -11.27
N LEU A 11 -1.06 -1.20 -10.00
CA LEU A 11 -0.22 -0.13 -9.44
C LEU A 11 1.26 -0.42 -9.61
N TYR A 12 1.68 -1.67 -9.38
CA TYR A 12 3.08 -2.05 -9.50
C TYR A 12 3.57 -2.02 -10.95
N THR A 13 2.85 -2.67 -11.87
CA THR A 13 3.29 -2.73 -13.27
C THR A 13 3.37 -1.35 -13.90
N ASN A 14 2.42 -0.46 -13.60
CA ASN A 14 2.47 0.92 -14.06
C ASN A 14 3.70 1.67 -13.54
N TYR A 15 4.05 1.46 -12.27
CA TYR A 15 5.22 2.11 -11.67
C TYR A 15 6.53 1.55 -12.24
N ARG A 16 6.62 0.22 -12.38
CA ARG A 16 7.75 -0.47 -13.02
C ARG A 16 7.97 0.04 -14.45
N ASP A 17 6.93 0.07 -15.25
CA ASP A 17 7.00 0.49 -16.65
C ASP A 17 7.45 1.96 -16.77
N ALA A 18 7.01 2.81 -15.84
CA ALA A 18 7.50 4.19 -15.74
C ALA A 18 8.97 4.26 -15.31
N ALA A 19 9.40 3.41 -14.37
CA ALA A 19 10.80 3.34 -13.94
C ALA A 19 11.74 2.80 -15.02
N GLU A 20 11.27 1.89 -15.86
CA GLU A 20 12.01 1.39 -17.02
C GLU A 20 12.09 2.43 -18.14
N ALA A 21 10.99 3.11 -18.45
CA ALA A 21 10.93 4.10 -19.53
C ALA A 21 11.60 5.44 -19.17
N TYR A 22 11.56 5.84 -17.91
CA TYR A 22 11.99 7.16 -17.43
C TYR A 22 12.81 7.06 -16.13
N PRO A 23 13.88 6.26 -16.07
CA PRO A 23 14.59 5.94 -14.82
C PRO A 23 15.11 7.17 -14.07
N ASP A 24 15.60 8.17 -14.78
CA ASP A 24 16.30 9.35 -14.24
C ASP A 24 15.36 10.55 -13.99
N VAL A 25 14.07 10.44 -14.34
CA VAL A 25 13.12 11.52 -14.09
C VAL A 25 12.98 11.75 -12.59
N PRO A 26 13.24 12.97 -12.10
CA PRO A 26 13.23 13.25 -10.67
C PRO A 26 11.81 13.35 -10.11
N ILE A 27 11.67 12.85 -8.89
CA ILE A 27 10.50 13.04 -8.04
C ILE A 27 10.94 13.89 -6.86
N ILE A 28 10.30 15.05 -6.67
CA ILE A 28 10.59 15.95 -5.58
C ILE A 28 9.55 15.77 -4.49
N HIS A 29 10.02 15.57 -3.27
CA HIS A 29 9.20 15.43 -2.08
C HIS A 29 9.29 16.72 -1.26
N ASP A 30 8.17 17.21 -0.76
CA ASP A 30 8.07 18.36 0.14
C ASP A 30 8.48 18.00 1.59
N GLU A 31 8.52 16.69 1.90
CA GLU A 31 8.90 16.15 3.20
C GLU A 31 9.58 14.79 3.09
N ILE A 32 10.22 14.34 4.18
CA ILE A 32 10.71 12.97 4.28
C ILE A 32 9.50 12.04 4.47
N LEU A 33 9.40 11.04 3.61
CA LEU A 33 8.32 10.07 3.63
C LEU A 33 8.54 9.02 4.74
N PRO A 34 7.67 8.91 5.77
CA PRO A 34 7.91 8.02 6.89
C PRO A 34 8.13 6.56 6.53
N ALA A 35 7.42 6.05 5.53
CA ALA A 35 7.58 4.66 5.07
C ALA A 35 8.70 4.47 4.04
N PHE A 36 9.29 5.56 3.52
CA PHE A 36 10.34 5.56 2.49
C PHE A 36 11.42 6.60 2.79
N PRO A 37 12.01 6.59 4.00
CA PRO A 37 12.98 7.64 4.40
C PRO A 37 14.24 7.66 3.53
N GLU A 38 14.57 6.55 2.88
CA GLU A 38 15.72 6.44 1.98
C GLU A 38 15.61 7.34 0.74
N LEU A 39 14.40 7.72 0.34
CA LEU A 39 14.17 8.57 -0.84
C LEU A 39 14.55 10.04 -0.60
N GLY A 40 14.58 10.47 0.67
CA GLY A 40 14.88 11.86 1.03
C GLY A 40 13.89 12.85 0.40
N TYR A 41 14.38 14.06 0.09
CA TYR A 41 13.61 15.11 -0.58
C TYR A 41 13.63 15.00 -2.12
N ARG A 42 14.48 14.13 -2.65
CA ARG A 42 14.60 13.93 -4.10
C ARG A 42 14.96 12.48 -4.40
N SER A 43 14.14 11.87 -5.21
CA SER A 43 14.35 10.53 -5.77
C SER A 43 14.19 10.56 -7.29
N THR A 44 14.30 9.39 -7.92
CA THR A 44 13.93 9.17 -9.32
C THR A 44 12.96 8.02 -9.39
N TYR A 45 12.32 7.78 -10.55
CA TYR A 45 11.50 6.59 -10.74
C TYR A 45 12.30 5.31 -10.45
N HIS A 46 13.54 5.22 -10.91
CA HIS A 46 14.40 4.06 -10.68
C HIS A 46 14.67 3.84 -9.19
N SER A 47 15.20 4.85 -8.48
CA SER A 47 15.52 4.72 -7.04
C SER A 47 14.28 4.46 -6.20
N SER A 48 13.14 5.05 -6.55
CA SER A 48 11.89 4.79 -5.84
C SER A 48 11.37 3.37 -6.09
N HIS A 49 11.54 2.84 -7.31
CA HIS A 49 11.18 1.46 -7.64
C HIS A 49 11.97 0.45 -6.81
N GLU A 50 13.28 0.65 -6.65
CA GLU A 50 14.11 -0.21 -5.80
C GLU A 50 13.61 -0.25 -4.35
N ILE A 51 13.23 0.92 -3.79
CA ILE A 51 12.72 0.97 -2.42
C ILE A 51 11.29 0.41 -2.32
N ILE A 52 10.44 0.54 -3.36
CA ILE A 52 9.15 -0.14 -3.42
C ILE A 52 9.33 -1.66 -3.33
N LEU A 53 10.27 -2.24 -4.08
CA LEU A 53 10.59 -3.66 -4.00
C LEU A 53 11.05 -4.06 -2.59
N LYS A 54 11.93 -3.26 -1.98
CA LYS A 54 12.35 -3.48 -0.60
C LYS A 54 11.15 -3.53 0.37
N ARG A 55 10.18 -2.62 0.25
CA ARG A 55 8.95 -2.62 1.07
C ARG A 55 8.07 -3.84 0.78
N ALA A 56 7.96 -4.24 -0.48
CA ALA A 56 7.22 -5.47 -0.83
C ALA A 56 7.84 -6.70 -0.15
N TYR A 57 9.15 -6.84 -0.17
CA TYR A 57 9.85 -7.95 0.50
C TYR A 57 9.65 -7.94 2.02
N GLN A 58 9.68 -6.76 2.63
CA GLN A 58 9.39 -6.59 4.06
C GLN A 58 7.94 -6.93 4.41
N LEU A 59 6.97 -6.58 3.57
CA LEU A 59 5.57 -6.98 3.73
C LEU A 59 5.42 -8.51 3.62
N ALA A 60 6.09 -9.13 2.65
CA ALA A 60 6.10 -10.59 2.50
C ALA A 60 6.68 -11.29 3.75
N HIS A 61 7.75 -10.74 4.33
CA HIS A 61 8.34 -11.25 5.57
C HIS A 61 7.36 -11.19 6.75
N LEU A 62 6.46 -10.21 6.78
CA LEU A 62 5.37 -10.10 7.77
C LEU A 62 4.15 -10.99 7.43
N GLY A 63 4.25 -11.83 6.41
CA GLY A 63 3.24 -12.82 6.05
C GLY A 63 2.20 -12.36 5.05
N VAL A 64 2.35 -11.16 4.46
CA VAL A 64 1.46 -10.68 3.39
C VAL A 64 1.63 -11.51 2.13
N GLN A 65 0.53 -12.00 1.58
CA GLN A 65 0.49 -12.89 0.42
C GLN A 65 -0.51 -12.40 -0.64
N ALA A 66 -0.47 -13.05 -1.80
CA ALA A 66 -1.43 -12.78 -2.87
C ALA A 66 -2.88 -13.00 -2.41
N GLY A 67 -3.74 -12.08 -2.76
CA GLY A 67 -5.16 -12.08 -2.37
C GLY A 67 -5.44 -11.47 -0.99
N ASP A 68 -4.43 -11.26 -0.14
CA ASP A 68 -4.62 -10.54 1.12
C ASP A 68 -5.08 -9.11 0.87
N LYS A 69 -5.94 -8.62 1.74
CA LYS A 69 -6.41 -7.23 1.73
C LYS A 69 -5.61 -6.44 2.76
N ILE A 70 -5.15 -5.25 2.38
CA ILE A 70 -4.34 -4.39 3.25
C ILE A 70 -4.98 -3.01 3.32
N ILE A 71 -5.51 -2.65 4.48
CA ILE A 71 -5.93 -1.28 4.76
C ILE A 71 -4.67 -0.44 5.01
N ILE A 72 -4.42 0.56 4.16
CA ILE A 72 -3.37 1.56 4.38
C ILE A 72 -4.04 2.77 5.03
N TYR A 73 -3.90 2.83 6.36
CA TYR A 73 -4.54 3.83 7.21
C TYR A 73 -3.49 4.63 7.97
N LYS A 74 -2.94 5.62 7.30
CA LYS A 74 -1.83 6.44 7.80
C LYS A 74 -1.97 7.89 7.34
N SER A 75 -1.13 8.78 7.84
CA SER A 75 -1.03 10.17 7.39
C SER A 75 -1.02 10.26 5.86
N SER A 76 -1.76 11.25 5.33
CA SER A 76 -1.95 11.39 3.87
C SER A 76 -0.69 11.97 3.22
N LYS A 77 0.23 11.10 2.80
CA LYS A 77 1.48 11.43 2.14
C LYS A 77 1.65 10.56 0.90
N PHE A 78 2.58 10.93 0.03
CA PHE A 78 2.85 10.18 -1.21
C PHE A 78 3.24 8.71 -0.97
N ASP A 79 3.85 8.40 0.16
CA ASP A 79 4.21 7.02 0.54
C ASP A 79 3.00 6.09 0.77
N THR A 80 1.78 6.62 0.94
CA THR A 80 0.56 5.81 0.90
C THR A 80 0.41 5.10 -0.44
N TYR A 81 0.65 5.83 -1.54
CA TYR A 81 0.62 5.27 -2.90
C TYR A 81 1.79 4.28 -3.13
N LEU A 82 2.99 4.61 -2.65
CA LEU A 82 4.16 3.73 -2.80
C LEU A 82 3.99 2.42 -2.01
N LEU A 83 3.37 2.46 -0.82
CA LEU A 83 3.02 1.27 -0.05
C LEU A 83 1.95 0.42 -0.75
N ALA A 84 0.95 1.07 -1.36
CA ALA A 84 -0.05 0.37 -2.16
C ALA A 84 0.60 -0.32 -3.37
N THR A 85 1.57 0.34 -4.00
CA THR A 85 2.37 -0.23 -5.10
C THR A 85 3.21 -1.43 -4.65
N ALA A 86 3.81 -1.37 -3.45
CA ALA A 86 4.55 -2.48 -2.85
C ALA A 86 3.63 -3.68 -2.54
N ALA A 87 2.44 -3.44 -2.01
CA ALA A 87 1.44 -4.48 -1.78
C ALA A 87 0.99 -5.14 -3.10
N ALA A 88 0.78 -4.34 -4.15
CA ALA A 88 0.39 -4.82 -5.47
C ALA A 88 1.46 -5.72 -6.12
N TYR A 89 2.75 -5.53 -5.82
CA TYR A 89 3.83 -6.43 -6.25
C TYR A 89 3.60 -7.86 -5.75
N LEU A 90 3.12 -8.01 -4.52
CA LEU A 90 2.82 -9.31 -3.89
C LEU A 90 1.50 -9.93 -4.35
N GLY A 91 0.72 -9.21 -5.17
CA GLY A 91 -0.63 -9.61 -5.50
C GLY A 91 -1.64 -9.40 -4.36
N ALA A 92 -1.28 -8.63 -3.35
CA ALA A 92 -2.22 -8.20 -2.32
C ALA A 92 -3.07 -7.02 -2.82
N VAL A 93 -4.24 -6.82 -2.21
CA VAL A 93 -5.21 -5.79 -2.60
C VAL A 93 -5.16 -4.63 -1.59
N PRO A 94 -4.46 -3.52 -1.90
CA PRO A 94 -4.42 -2.37 -1.01
C PRO A 94 -5.74 -1.61 -1.02
N ALA A 95 -6.19 -1.20 0.17
CA ALA A 95 -7.30 -0.30 0.40
C ALA A 95 -6.75 1.01 1.02
N MET A 96 -6.68 2.07 0.22
CA MET A 96 -6.20 3.37 0.68
C MET A 96 -7.34 4.13 1.37
N ILE A 97 -7.25 4.26 2.69
CA ILE A 97 -8.31 4.80 3.54
C ILE A 97 -7.85 6.11 4.20
N SER A 98 -8.75 7.10 4.19
CA SER A 98 -8.46 8.41 4.79
C SER A 98 -8.14 8.29 6.28
N TYR A 99 -7.01 8.87 6.69
CA TYR A 99 -6.57 8.90 8.09
C TYR A 99 -7.48 9.73 9.00
N HIS A 100 -8.40 10.52 8.45
CA HIS A 100 -9.38 11.28 9.24
C HIS A 100 -10.53 10.41 9.80
N PHE A 101 -10.71 9.20 9.30
CA PHE A 101 -11.79 8.36 9.80
C PHE A 101 -11.54 7.90 11.23
N PRO A 102 -12.60 7.84 12.08
CA PRO A 102 -12.50 7.29 13.42
C PRO A 102 -12.34 5.76 13.40
N ALA A 103 -11.90 5.20 14.53
CA ALA A 103 -11.73 3.75 14.69
C ALA A 103 -13.00 2.95 14.33
N SER A 104 -14.19 3.46 14.68
CA SER A 104 -15.46 2.82 14.34
C SER A 104 -15.72 2.68 12.84
N THR A 105 -15.21 3.59 12.02
CA THR A 105 -15.28 3.47 10.56
C THR A 105 -14.27 2.43 10.06
N ILE A 106 -13.09 2.34 10.68
CA ILE A 106 -12.12 1.30 10.34
C ILE A 106 -12.66 -0.09 10.70
N GLU A 107 -13.37 -0.24 11.83
CA GLU A 107 -14.05 -1.49 12.20
C GLU A 107 -15.01 -1.97 11.09
N VAL A 108 -15.75 -1.05 10.46
CA VAL A 108 -16.62 -1.40 9.33
C VAL A 108 -15.83 -1.91 8.12
N PHE A 109 -14.66 -1.32 7.83
CA PHE A 109 -13.79 -1.82 6.76
C PHE A 109 -13.18 -3.17 7.11
N VAL A 110 -12.78 -3.39 8.36
CA VAL A 110 -12.25 -4.67 8.83
C VAL A 110 -13.27 -5.79 8.62
N ASP A 111 -14.53 -5.56 9.01
CA ASP A 111 -15.61 -6.53 8.81
C ASP A 111 -15.88 -6.81 7.32
N ARG A 112 -15.94 -5.76 6.49
CA ARG A 112 -16.22 -5.91 5.05
C ARG A 112 -15.09 -6.59 4.28
N LEU A 113 -13.86 -6.42 4.73
CA LEU A 113 -12.66 -6.97 4.09
C LEU A 113 -12.24 -8.31 4.70
N GLU A 114 -12.97 -8.81 5.71
CA GLU A 114 -12.77 -10.12 6.32
C GLU A 114 -11.36 -10.30 6.91
N ASP A 115 -11.08 -9.54 7.97
CA ASP A 115 -9.81 -9.55 8.71
C ASP A 115 -8.57 -9.17 7.86
N PRO A 116 -8.54 -7.96 7.27
CA PRO A 116 -7.42 -7.48 6.49
C PRO A 116 -6.20 -7.15 7.36
N TYR A 117 -5.03 -7.02 6.75
CA TYR A 117 -3.93 -6.30 7.38
C TYR A 117 -4.27 -4.82 7.53
N ILE A 118 -3.78 -4.17 8.59
CA ILE A 118 -3.87 -2.73 8.79
C ILE A 118 -2.45 -2.18 8.88
N LEU A 119 -2.05 -1.40 7.89
CA LEU A 119 -0.76 -0.71 7.86
C LEU A 119 -0.97 0.75 8.28
N PHE A 120 -0.24 1.18 9.32
CA PHE A 120 -0.47 2.46 9.99
C PHE A 120 0.85 3.13 10.42
N ASP A 121 0.78 4.43 10.71
CA ASP A 121 1.88 5.22 11.26
C ASP A 121 1.53 5.81 12.64
N GLU A 122 2.44 6.62 13.19
CA GLU A 122 2.26 7.25 14.50
C GLU A 122 1.01 8.13 14.58
N GLU A 123 0.62 8.78 13.45
CA GLU A 123 -0.56 9.65 13.38
C GLU A 123 -1.87 8.88 13.61
N THR A 124 -1.93 7.63 13.21
CA THR A 124 -3.14 6.80 13.29
C THR A 124 -3.06 5.70 14.36
N GLU A 125 -1.92 5.51 15.00
CA GLU A 125 -1.66 4.43 15.96
C GLU A 125 -2.72 4.31 17.07
N ASN A 126 -3.06 5.41 17.73
CA ASN A 126 -4.06 5.41 18.80
C ASN A 126 -5.45 4.99 18.29
N ARG A 127 -5.78 5.34 17.04
CA ARG A 127 -7.05 4.94 16.43
C ARG A 127 -7.04 3.47 16.04
N VAL A 128 -5.93 2.95 15.53
CA VAL A 128 -5.78 1.51 15.24
C VAL A 128 -5.85 0.69 16.51
N ALA A 129 -5.22 1.14 17.60
CA ALA A 129 -5.30 0.48 18.91
C ALA A 129 -6.74 0.42 19.48
N ALA A 130 -7.62 1.32 19.05
CA ALA A 130 -9.03 1.33 19.45
C ALA A 130 -9.94 0.45 18.56
N VAL A 131 -9.44 -0.10 17.46
CA VAL A 131 -10.18 -1.03 16.57
C VAL A 131 -10.29 -2.39 17.26
N LYS A 132 -11.51 -2.84 17.53
CA LYS A 132 -11.77 -4.03 18.37
C LYS A 132 -11.79 -5.35 17.61
N ASN A 133 -12.11 -5.31 16.33
CA ASN A 133 -12.36 -6.49 15.48
C ASN A 133 -11.22 -6.82 14.53
N SER A 134 -10.04 -6.22 14.68
CA SER A 134 -8.85 -6.55 13.91
C SER A 134 -7.92 -7.51 14.65
N SER A 135 -7.32 -8.44 13.92
CA SER A 135 -6.32 -9.36 14.46
C SER A 135 -5.02 -8.63 14.79
N PRO A 136 -4.50 -8.68 16.02
CA PRO A 136 -3.28 -7.95 16.42
C PRO A 136 -2.05 -8.30 15.57
N ASN A 137 -1.93 -9.54 15.11
CA ASN A 137 -0.82 -10.01 14.25
C ASN A 137 -0.91 -9.48 12.81
N LYS A 138 -2.04 -8.87 12.44
CA LYS A 138 -2.24 -8.20 11.14
C LYS A 138 -2.15 -6.68 11.24
N GLN A 139 -1.81 -6.13 12.38
CA GLN A 139 -1.55 -4.72 12.58
C GLN A 139 -0.05 -4.42 12.37
N ILE A 140 0.28 -3.70 11.31
CA ILE A 140 1.67 -3.40 10.89
C ILE A 140 1.93 -1.90 11.07
N ALA A 141 2.69 -1.55 12.10
CA ALA A 141 3.22 -0.20 12.22
C ALA A 141 4.33 0.02 11.19
N VAL A 142 4.34 1.18 10.52
CA VAL A 142 5.39 1.54 9.53
C VAL A 142 6.78 1.37 10.13
N ARG A 143 7.01 1.83 11.37
CA ARG A 143 8.31 1.66 12.03
C ARG A 143 8.76 0.19 12.17
N ASN A 144 7.81 -0.72 12.39
CA ASN A 144 8.10 -2.16 12.50
C ASN A 144 8.35 -2.78 11.11
N LEU A 145 7.62 -2.33 10.08
CA LEU A 145 7.87 -2.72 8.68
C LEU A 145 9.31 -2.42 8.29
N LEU A 146 9.81 -1.22 8.59
CA LEU A 146 11.16 -0.78 8.22
C LEU A 146 12.28 -1.62 8.84
N LEU A 147 12.02 -2.31 9.95
CA LEU A 147 12.97 -3.17 10.65
C LEU A 147 13.01 -4.61 10.09
N GLN A 148 12.08 -4.98 9.21
CA GLN A 148 12.02 -6.33 8.67
C GLN A 148 13.13 -6.60 7.67
N PRO A 149 13.60 -7.85 7.57
CA PRO A 149 14.43 -8.29 6.46
C PRO A 149 13.75 -8.03 5.12
N ALA A 150 14.54 -7.74 4.10
CA ALA A 150 14.08 -7.48 2.74
C ALA A 150 14.65 -8.54 1.78
N GLU A 151 14.39 -9.81 2.07
CA GLU A 151 14.79 -10.91 1.22
C GLU A 151 13.93 -10.94 -0.04
N PRO A 152 14.52 -10.97 -1.24
CA PRO A 152 13.79 -10.93 -2.48
C PRO A 152 12.77 -12.07 -2.61
N VAL A 153 11.54 -11.72 -2.97
CA VAL A 153 10.48 -12.66 -3.35
C VAL A 153 10.02 -12.35 -4.77
N GLY A 154 9.46 -13.32 -5.47
CA GLY A 154 8.94 -13.13 -6.82
C GLY A 154 7.70 -12.26 -6.84
N GLN A 155 7.51 -11.53 -7.94
CA GLN A 155 6.26 -10.83 -8.22
C GLN A 155 5.12 -11.85 -8.39
N THR A 156 3.95 -11.53 -7.83
CA THR A 156 2.74 -12.29 -8.09
C THR A 156 1.83 -11.53 -9.05
N GLU A 157 1.52 -12.13 -10.18
CA GLU A 157 0.54 -11.60 -11.12
C GLU A 157 -0.88 -12.00 -10.68
N LEU A 158 -1.77 -11.01 -10.63
CA LEU A 158 -3.17 -11.25 -10.34
C LEU A 158 -3.94 -11.62 -11.61
N PRO A 159 -4.97 -12.49 -11.53
CA PRO A 159 -5.92 -12.69 -12.60
C PRO A 159 -6.56 -11.37 -13.07
N HIS A 160 -6.91 -11.29 -14.35
CA HIS A 160 -7.42 -10.06 -14.98
C HIS A 160 -8.77 -9.58 -14.40
N ASP A 161 -9.51 -10.44 -13.74
CA ASP A 161 -10.80 -10.17 -13.11
C ASP A 161 -10.69 -9.85 -11.61
N GLN A 162 -9.49 -9.83 -11.07
CA GLN A 162 -9.27 -9.53 -9.64
C GLN A 162 -9.13 -8.03 -9.39
N ILE A 163 -9.68 -7.58 -8.25
CA ILE A 163 -9.52 -6.20 -7.77
C ILE A 163 -8.04 -5.91 -7.54
N SER A 164 -7.53 -4.83 -8.15
CA SER A 164 -6.12 -4.45 -8.01
C SER A 164 -5.86 -3.46 -6.86
N TYR A 165 -6.84 -2.64 -6.52
CA TYR A 165 -6.81 -1.74 -5.35
C TYR A 165 -8.21 -1.23 -5.02
N MET A 166 -8.37 -0.68 -3.82
CA MET A 166 -9.61 -0.07 -3.35
C MET A 166 -9.37 1.35 -2.84
N THR A 167 -10.33 2.22 -3.09
CA THR A 167 -10.41 3.55 -2.49
C THR A 167 -11.82 3.75 -1.95
N HIS A 168 -12.04 4.79 -1.17
CA HIS A 168 -13.37 5.16 -0.71
C HIS A 168 -13.80 6.48 -1.35
N THR A 169 -15.09 6.65 -1.55
CA THR A 169 -15.68 7.94 -1.87
C THR A 169 -16.06 8.68 -0.59
N SER A 170 -16.04 10.01 -0.61
CA SER A 170 -16.62 10.83 0.46
C SER A 170 -18.13 10.63 0.43
N GLY A 171 -18.62 9.62 1.15
CA GLY A 171 -20.05 9.34 1.24
C GLY A 171 -20.77 10.53 1.89
N THR A 172 -21.65 11.20 1.14
CA THR A 172 -22.53 12.25 1.67
C THR A 172 -23.54 11.74 2.72
N THR A 173 -23.56 10.42 2.98
CA THR A 173 -24.49 9.72 3.88
C THR A 173 -23.82 9.07 5.09
N GLY A 174 -22.62 9.49 5.47
CA GLY A 174 -21.99 9.14 6.75
C GLY A 174 -21.12 7.88 6.78
N ILE A 175 -21.41 6.83 6.03
CA ILE A 175 -20.56 5.63 5.93
C ILE A 175 -19.99 5.55 4.51
N PRO A 176 -18.66 5.55 4.32
CA PRO A 176 -18.04 5.40 3.01
C PRO A 176 -18.45 4.08 2.34
N LYS A 177 -18.76 4.17 1.05
CA LYS A 177 -19.07 2.99 0.22
C LYS A 177 -17.83 2.52 -0.49
#